data_5f7807cdefe0cb73ce9d0d5725f8df64
#
_entry.id   5f7807cdefe0cb73ce9d0d5725f8df64
#
_cell.length_a   1.000
_cell.length_b   1.000
_cell.length_c   1.000
_cell.angle_alpha   90.00
_cell.angle_beta   90.00
_cell.angle_gamma   90.00
#
_symmetry.space_group_name_H-M   'P 1'
#
loop_
_entity.id
_entity.type
_entity.pdbx_description
1 polymer ?
#
loop_
_entity_poly.entity_id
_entity_poly.type
_entity_poly.pdbx_seq_one_letter_code
_entity_poly.pdbx_strand_id
1 'polypeptide(L)'
;MTQPVSANAVAPAQPWWVNLFGHNHPTIRAALIDQLHTLGHVMLAGFTHGQVVELSERLAARTGLGHAFYGSDGASATEFALKMSAHHWRNAGRAGKCRFVSVAGGYHGETVGALAVTDIALFREAYAPLVRMAATVPSPDARQAAPGDTPADVAEGAAASLGDWLAEHAHETAAVIIEPLIQCAAGKAMHDPLYLKCETRA
;
A
#
# COMPACT_ATOMS: atom_id res chain seq x y z
N MET A 1 18.79 19.63 30.39
CA MET A 1 19.91 18.89 29.79
C MET A 1 19.39 17.52 29.43
N THR A 2 19.04 17.31 28.16
CA THR A 2 18.65 16.01 27.62
C THR A 2 19.93 15.22 27.36
N GLN A 3 20.11 14.07 28.01
CA GLN A 3 21.21 13.18 27.71
C GLN A 3 21.11 12.72 26.24
N PRO A 4 22.21 12.68 25.48
CA PRO A 4 22.19 12.10 24.15
C PRO A 4 21.85 10.62 24.28
N VAL A 5 20.84 10.17 23.56
CA VAL A 5 20.50 8.75 23.43
C VAL A 5 21.71 8.06 22.80
N SER A 6 22.38 7.21 23.56
CA SER A 6 23.51 6.42 23.06
C SER A 6 23.03 5.54 21.91
N ALA A 7 23.75 5.57 20.79
CA ALA A 7 23.44 4.72 19.63
C ALA A 7 23.43 3.21 19.94
N ASN A 8 24.00 2.81 21.10
CA ASN A 8 24.04 1.43 21.58
C ASN A 8 22.85 1.03 22.46
N ALA A 9 21.95 1.97 22.78
CA ALA A 9 20.78 1.69 23.61
C ALA A 9 19.53 1.35 22.80
N VAL A 10 19.60 1.41 21.47
CA VAL A 10 18.54 0.89 20.61
C VAL A 10 18.78 -0.63 20.55
N ALA A 11 17.97 -1.41 21.26
CA ALA A 11 17.82 -2.84 21.00
C ALA A 11 17.77 -3.05 19.48
N PRO A 12 18.18 -4.21 18.90
CA PRO A 12 18.02 -4.45 17.50
C PRO A 12 16.54 -4.26 17.17
N ALA A 13 16.18 -2.99 16.98
CA ALA A 13 14.85 -2.55 16.72
C ALA A 13 14.47 -3.22 15.44
N GLN A 14 13.39 -3.96 15.48
CA GLN A 14 12.84 -4.57 14.29
C GLN A 14 12.73 -3.46 13.23
N PRO A 15 13.27 -3.69 12.02
CA PRO A 15 13.24 -2.68 10.98
C PRO A 15 11.78 -2.35 10.70
N TRP A 16 11.38 -1.14 11.05
CA TRP A 16 10.05 -0.63 10.75
C TRP A 16 10.06 -0.18 9.29
N TRP A 17 9.42 -0.91 8.43
CA TRP A 17 9.21 -0.73 6.98
C TRP A 17 10.35 -0.09 6.15
N VAL A 18 11.04 0.94 6.66
CA VAL A 18 12.06 1.72 5.96
C VAL A 18 13.50 1.36 6.38
N ASN A 19 13.69 0.50 7.37
CA ASN A 19 15.00 0.19 7.95
C ASN A 19 15.56 -1.17 7.48
N LEU A 20 15.37 -1.53 6.21
CA LEU A 20 15.82 -2.81 5.65
C LEU A 20 17.32 -3.07 5.90
N PHE A 21 18.14 -2.02 5.88
CA PHE A 21 19.59 -2.09 6.07
C PHE A 21 20.02 -1.70 7.50
N GLY A 22 19.09 -1.64 8.44
CA GLY A 22 19.34 -1.20 9.81
C GLY A 22 19.39 0.32 9.97
N HIS A 23 19.53 0.74 11.24
CA HIS A 23 19.62 2.15 11.57
C HIS A 23 20.99 2.73 11.22
N ASN A 24 21.00 3.95 10.68
CA ASN A 24 22.21 4.73 10.44
C ASN A 24 23.26 4.03 9.55
N HIS A 25 22.80 3.31 8.51
CA HIS A 25 23.70 2.64 7.58
C HIS A 25 24.69 3.63 6.95
N PRO A 26 26.02 3.37 6.99
CA PRO A 26 27.04 4.38 6.62
C PRO A 26 26.88 4.92 5.20
N THR A 27 26.63 4.05 4.23
CA THR A 27 26.46 4.44 2.82
C THR A 27 25.23 5.32 2.61
N ILE A 28 24.09 4.97 3.26
CA ILE A 28 22.87 5.76 3.16
C ILE A 28 23.06 7.13 3.81
N ARG A 29 23.69 7.15 4.99
CA ARG A 29 24.00 8.40 5.68
C ARG A 29 24.90 9.31 4.85
N ALA A 30 25.98 8.77 4.27
CA ALA A 30 26.88 9.55 3.42
C ALA A 30 26.13 10.14 2.22
N ALA A 31 25.33 9.35 1.52
CA ALA A 31 24.55 9.82 0.38
C ALA A 31 23.55 10.93 0.75
N LEU A 32 22.92 10.85 1.94
CA LEU A 32 22.03 11.90 2.43
C LEU A 32 22.79 13.20 2.72
N ILE A 33 23.96 13.11 3.37
CA ILE A 33 24.79 14.27 3.66
C ILE A 33 25.25 14.95 2.36
N ASP A 34 25.75 14.17 1.40
CA ASP A 34 26.19 14.68 0.11
C ASP A 34 25.04 15.37 -0.66
N GLN A 35 23.85 14.78 -0.62
CA GLN A 35 22.68 15.38 -1.23
C GLN A 35 22.26 16.70 -0.57
N LEU A 36 22.34 16.79 0.76
CA LEU A 36 22.05 18.03 1.50
C LEU A 36 23.02 19.17 1.13
N HIS A 37 24.28 18.86 0.83
CA HIS A 37 25.24 19.85 0.34
C HIS A 37 24.96 20.33 -1.09
N THR A 38 24.23 19.52 -1.88
CA THR A 38 23.94 19.83 -3.29
C THR A 38 22.57 20.48 -3.44
N LEU A 39 21.52 19.80 -2.97
CA LEU A 39 20.12 20.22 -3.09
C LEU A 39 19.28 19.50 -2.05
N GLY A 40 18.87 20.21 -0.99
CA GLY A 40 18.10 19.64 0.11
C GLY A 40 16.65 19.33 -0.27
N HIS A 41 16.01 20.23 -1.03
CA HIS A 41 14.63 20.05 -1.47
C HIS A 41 14.33 20.87 -2.73
N VAL A 42 13.51 20.29 -3.61
CA VAL A 42 12.85 21.02 -4.71
C VAL A 42 11.47 20.41 -4.98
N MET A 43 10.49 21.26 -5.22
CA MET A 43 9.16 20.84 -5.62
C MET A 43 9.18 20.28 -7.05
N LEU A 44 8.61 19.11 -7.29
CA LEU A 44 8.58 18.47 -8.62
C LEU A 44 7.53 19.04 -9.58
N ALA A 45 6.83 20.09 -9.20
CA ALA A 45 5.89 20.80 -10.08
C ALA A 45 6.65 21.80 -10.97
N GLY A 46 7.07 21.35 -12.14
CA GLY A 46 7.84 22.15 -13.10
C GLY A 46 9.36 22.09 -12.92
N PHE A 47 9.86 21.40 -11.89
CA PHE A 47 11.28 21.17 -11.63
C PHE A 47 11.59 19.69 -11.52
N THR A 48 12.86 19.34 -11.67
CA THR A 48 13.37 17.99 -11.46
C THR A 48 14.83 18.00 -11.02
N HIS A 49 15.37 16.86 -10.61
CA HIS A 49 16.78 16.68 -10.28
C HIS A 49 17.24 15.25 -10.57
N GLY A 50 18.56 15.04 -10.66
CA GLY A 50 19.14 13.77 -11.12
C GLY A 50 18.65 12.54 -10.34
N GLN A 51 18.61 12.62 -9.00
CA GLN A 51 18.23 11.48 -8.15
C GLN A 51 16.79 11.02 -8.37
N VAL A 52 15.84 11.95 -8.53
CA VAL A 52 14.45 11.56 -8.79
C VAL A 52 14.26 11.00 -10.20
N VAL A 53 15.01 11.51 -11.18
CA VAL A 53 15.00 10.96 -12.55
C VAL A 53 15.51 9.52 -12.52
N GLU A 54 16.70 9.29 -11.95
CA GLU A 54 17.28 7.94 -11.83
C GLU A 54 16.37 6.96 -11.09
N LEU A 55 15.79 7.38 -9.96
CA LEU A 55 14.83 6.56 -9.22
C LEU A 55 13.61 6.21 -10.06
N SER A 56 13.04 7.19 -10.78
CA SER A 56 11.87 6.99 -11.64
C SER A 56 12.17 6.00 -12.78
N GLU A 57 13.32 6.11 -13.41
CA GLU A 57 13.77 5.19 -14.47
C GLU A 57 13.93 3.77 -13.94
N ARG A 58 14.56 3.61 -12.78
CA ARG A 58 14.72 2.30 -12.13
C ARG A 58 13.38 1.68 -11.73
N LEU A 59 12.46 2.46 -11.19
CA LEU A 59 11.11 2.00 -10.85
C LEU A 59 10.35 1.59 -12.11
N ALA A 60 10.37 2.41 -13.17
CA ALA A 60 9.72 2.09 -14.43
C ALA A 60 10.25 0.78 -15.03
N ALA A 61 11.58 0.61 -15.04
CA ALA A 61 12.21 -0.61 -15.55
C ALA A 61 11.84 -1.87 -14.73
N ARG A 62 11.61 -1.73 -13.42
CA ARG A 62 11.27 -2.86 -12.53
C ARG A 62 9.80 -3.21 -12.53
N THR A 63 8.92 -2.23 -12.69
CA THR A 63 7.47 -2.41 -12.57
C THR A 63 6.78 -2.55 -13.92
N GLY A 64 7.41 -2.11 -15.01
CA GLY A 64 6.77 -1.95 -16.32
C GLY A 64 5.79 -0.78 -16.38
N LEU A 65 5.67 0.04 -15.33
CA LEU A 65 4.81 1.22 -15.26
C LEU A 65 5.58 2.47 -15.71
N GLY A 66 5.03 3.24 -16.63
CA GLY A 66 5.73 4.36 -17.27
C GLY A 66 5.88 5.62 -16.41
N HIS A 67 5.22 5.69 -15.25
CA HIS A 67 5.18 6.90 -14.43
C HIS A 67 5.34 6.56 -12.95
N ALA A 68 6.02 7.44 -12.20
CA ALA A 68 6.12 7.40 -10.74
C ALA A 68 5.53 8.68 -10.14
N PHE A 69 4.80 8.54 -9.05
CA PHE A 69 4.29 9.65 -8.26
C PHE A 69 4.76 9.48 -6.81
N TYR A 70 5.32 10.52 -6.24
CA TYR A 70 5.99 10.45 -4.93
C TYR A 70 5.15 11.09 -3.84
N GLY A 71 5.09 10.44 -2.68
CA GLY A 71 4.50 10.93 -1.45
C GLY A 71 5.49 10.90 -0.30
N SER A 72 5.13 11.48 0.83
CA SER A 72 5.97 11.53 2.03
C SER A 72 6.08 10.18 2.75
N ASP A 73 5.08 9.32 2.56
CA ASP A 73 4.95 8.04 3.26
C ASP A 73 3.95 7.11 2.55
N GLY A 74 3.75 5.89 3.08
CA GLY A 74 2.83 4.90 2.51
C GLY A 74 1.37 5.33 2.55
N ALA A 75 0.91 5.98 3.62
CA ALA A 75 -0.46 6.46 3.73
C ALA A 75 -0.75 7.56 2.69
N SER A 76 0.20 8.49 2.49
CA SER A 76 0.12 9.50 1.43
C SER A 76 0.07 8.86 0.04
N ALA A 77 0.86 7.81 -0.21
CA ALA A 77 0.82 7.07 -1.48
C ALA A 77 -0.55 6.41 -1.71
N THR A 78 -1.16 5.84 -0.66
CA THR A 78 -2.53 5.31 -0.70
C THR A 78 -3.55 6.42 -1.04
N GLU A 79 -3.47 7.58 -0.38
CA GLU A 79 -4.34 8.73 -0.68
C GLU A 79 -4.25 9.16 -2.16
N PHE A 80 -3.04 9.20 -2.72
CA PHE A 80 -2.86 9.52 -4.13
C PHE A 80 -3.48 8.46 -5.04
N ALA A 81 -3.28 7.17 -4.74
CA ALA A 81 -3.85 6.08 -5.52
C ALA A 81 -5.38 6.14 -5.53
N LEU A 82 -6.01 6.36 -4.39
CA LEU A 82 -7.46 6.51 -4.28
C LEU A 82 -7.98 7.71 -5.08
N LYS A 83 -7.33 8.87 -4.92
CA LYS A 83 -7.71 10.09 -5.63
C LYS A 83 -7.50 9.98 -7.14
N MET A 84 -6.38 9.41 -7.57
CA MET A 84 -6.12 9.21 -9.00
C MET A 84 -7.10 8.24 -9.63
N SER A 85 -7.46 7.15 -8.95
CA SER A 85 -8.45 6.19 -9.42
C SER A 85 -9.83 6.83 -9.60
N ALA A 86 -10.32 7.56 -8.61
CA ALA A 86 -11.61 8.26 -8.72
C ALA A 86 -11.57 9.35 -9.80
N HIS A 87 -10.46 10.08 -9.93
CA HIS A 87 -10.29 11.13 -10.93
C HIS A 87 -10.20 10.56 -12.35
N HIS A 88 -9.54 9.43 -12.53
CA HIS A 88 -9.51 8.70 -13.81
C HIS A 88 -10.93 8.43 -14.31
N TRP A 89 -11.77 7.84 -13.48
CA TRP A 89 -13.14 7.51 -13.87
C TRP A 89 -14.01 8.76 -14.14
N ARG A 90 -13.79 9.82 -13.37
CA ARG A 90 -14.44 11.11 -13.62
C ARG A 90 -14.06 11.66 -15.00
N ASN A 91 -12.76 11.65 -15.34
CA ASN A 91 -12.30 12.11 -16.66
C ASN A 91 -12.79 11.23 -17.81
N ALA A 92 -13.02 9.94 -17.55
CA ALA A 92 -13.64 9.00 -18.48
C ALA A 92 -15.17 9.14 -18.60
N GLY A 93 -15.77 10.18 -18.00
CA GLY A 93 -17.22 10.39 -18.01
C GLY A 93 -18.01 9.46 -17.09
N ARG A 94 -17.34 8.70 -16.22
CA ARG A 94 -17.93 7.69 -15.33
C ARG A 94 -17.79 8.07 -13.85
N ALA A 95 -18.17 9.28 -13.48
CA ALA A 95 -17.99 9.85 -12.13
C ALA A 95 -18.68 9.04 -11.01
N GLY A 96 -19.63 8.17 -11.33
CA GLY A 96 -20.25 7.25 -10.38
C GLY A 96 -19.30 6.16 -9.87
N LYS A 97 -18.21 5.85 -10.59
CA LYS A 97 -17.17 4.91 -10.14
C LYS A 97 -16.25 5.60 -9.14
N CYS A 98 -16.64 5.61 -7.88
CA CYS A 98 -15.90 6.28 -6.80
C CYS A 98 -15.85 5.47 -5.50
N ARG A 99 -16.29 4.21 -5.52
CA ARG A 99 -16.15 3.27 -4.40
C ARG A 99 -14.87 2.45 -4.53
N PHE A 100 -14.40 1.97 -3.40
CA PHE A 100 -13.21 1.13 -3.32
C PHE A 100 -13.55 -0.19 -2.65
N VAL A 101 -12.75 -1.20 -2.95
CA VAL A 101 -12.78 -2.52 -2.31
C VAL A 101 -11.43 -2.81 -1.72
N SER A 102 -11.40 -3.30 -0.50
CA SER A 102 -10.20 -3.81 0.17
C SER A 102 -10.40 -5.26 0.61
N VAL A 103 -9.32 -5.90 1.00
CA VAL A 103 -9.32 -7.28 1.50
C VAL A 103 -9.36 -7.27 3.02
N ALA A 104 -10.13 -8.17 3.64
CA ALA A 104 -10.21 -8.32 5.08
C ALA A 104 -8.80 -8.45 5.71
N GLY A 105 -8.57 -7.71 6.80
CA GLY A 105 -7.25 -7.63 7.44
C GLY A 105 -6.21 -6.79 6.68
N GLY A 106 -6.59 -6.09 5.62
CA GLY A 106 -5.69 -5.20 4.87
C GLY A 106 -5.32 -3.94 5.66
N TYR A 107 -4.06 -3.49 5.51
CA TYR A 107 -3.56 -2.25 6.11
C TYR A 107 -2.91 -1.37 5.05
N HIS A 108 -3.42 -0.17 4.90
CA HIS A 108 -2.99 0.76 3.85
C HIS A 108 -2.59 2.15 4.38
N GLY A 109 -2.54 2.31 5.70
CA GLY A 109 -2.19 3.55 6.40
C GLY A 109 -3.30 4.08 7.30
N GLU A 110 -3.04 5.21 7.97
CA GLU A 110 -3.89 5.77 9.03
C GLU A 110 -4.35 7.20 8.75
N THR A 111 -4.09 7.78 7.58
CA THR A 111 -4.79 8.99 7.14
C THR A 111 -6.26 8.66 6.87
N VAL A 112 -7.15 9.65 6.87
CA VAL A 112 -8.61 9.42 6.76
C VAL A 112 -8.99 8.60 5.52
N GLY A 113 -8.38 8.87 4.37
CA GLY A 113 -8.63 8.10 3.15
C GLY A 113 -7.99 6.70 3.20
N ALA A 114 -6.77 6.57 3.74
CA ALA A 114 -6.13 5.27 3.91
C ALA A 114 -6.87 4.39 4.93
N LEU A 115 -7.42 4.97 6.00
CA LEU A 115 -8.31 4.26 6.93
C LEU A 115 -9.58 3.75 6.27
N ALA A 116 -10.07 4.43 5.23
CA ALA A 116 -11.25 3.99 4.48
C ALA A 116 -11.08 2.61 3.85
N VAL A 117 -9.85 2.23 3.51
CA VAL A 117 -9.49 0.96 2.87
C VAL A 117 -8.69 0.02 3.79
N THR A 118 -8.40 0.44 5.01
CA THR A 118 -7.77 -0.37 6.06
C THR A 118 -8.82 -1.17 6.82
N ASP A 119 -8.60 -2.48 7.04
CA ASP A 119 -9.50 -3.36 7.79
C ASP A 119 -8.84 -3.95 9.03
N ILE A 120 -8.19 -3.09 9.83
CA ILE A 120 -7.64 -3.42 11.14
C ILE A 120 -8.41 -2.65 12.21
N ALA A 121 -9.21 -3.35 13.01
CA ALA A 121 -10.11 -2.75 14.01
C ALA A 121 -9.40 -1.76 14.94
N LEU A 122 -8.21 -2.13 15.43
CA LEU A 122 -7.37 -1.31 16.31
C LEU A 122 -7.13 0.11 15.76
N PHE A 123 -6.99 0.25 14.45
CA PHE A 123 -6.66 1.54 13.82
C PHE A 123 -7.89 2.30 13.34
N ARG A 124 -8.99 1.62 13.03
CA ARG A 124 -10.13 2.27 12.36
C ARG A 124 -11.33 2.54 13.25
N GLU A 125 -11.58 1.74 14.31
CA GLU A 125 -12.82 1.84 15.09
C GLU A 125 -13.04 3.22 15.72
N ALA A 126 -11.98 3.81 16.29
CA ALA A 126 -12.07 5.13 16.91
C ALA A 126 -12.38 6.26 15.90
N TYR A 127 -12.08 6.06 14.64
CA TYR A 127 -12.21 7.06 13.57
C TYR A 127 -13.31 6.73 12.56
N ALA A 128 -14.05 5.63 12.77
CA ALA A 128 -15.13 5.21 11.88
C ALA A 128 -16.15 6.33 11.56
N PRO A 129 -16.53 7.23 12.50
CA PRO A 129 -17.44 8.34 12.19
C PRO A 129 -16.88 9.36 11.19
N LEU A 130 -15.57 9.41 10.97
CA LEU A 130 -14.91 10.35 10.09
C LEU A 130 -14.67 9.77 8.68
N VAL A 131 -14.91 8.47 8.49
CA VAL A 131 -14.42 7.73 7.33
C VAL A 131 -15.57 7.15 6.53
N ARG A 132 -15.54 7.34 5.21
CA ARG A 132 -16.40 6.59 4.28
C ARG A 132 -15.74 5.25 3.99
N MET A 133 -16.12 4.21 4.72
CA MET A 133 -15.54 2.88 4.60
C MET A 133 -15.72 2.27 3.21
N ALA A 134 -14.66 1.66 2.68
CA ALA A 134 -14.69 0.81 1.51
C ALA A 134 -15.44 -0.50 1.80
N ALA A 135 -15.87 -1.19 0.75
CA ALA A 135 -16.31 -2.57 0.87
C ALA A 135 -15.10 -3.48 1.21
N THR A 136 -15.35 -4.54 1.97
CA THR A 136 -14.33 -5.50 2.34
C THR A 136 -14.73 -6.88 1.85
N VAL A 137 -13.83 -7.56 1.13
CA VAL A 137 -14.00 -8.95 0.67
C VAL A 137 -13.11 -9.89 1.48
N PRO A 138 -13.40 -11.21 1.49
CA PRO A 138 -12.60 -12.17 2.25
C PRO A 138 -11.11 -12.13 1.93
N SER A 139 -10.28 -12.36 2.96
CA SER A 139 -8.83 -12.49 2.81
C SER A 139 -8.45 -13.85 2.24
N PRO A 140 -7.45 -13.91 1.33
CA PRO A 140 -6.85 -15.17 0.88
C PRO A 140 -5.83 -15.75 1.89
N ASP A 141 -5.97 -15.46 3.18
CA ASP A 141 -5.07 -15.87 4.25
C ASP A 141 -5.01 -17.41 4.36
N ALA A 142 -3.86 -17.98 4.01
CA ALA A 142 -3.64 -19.42 4.02
C ALA A 142 -3.89 -20.11 5.39
N ARG A 143 -3.88 -19.34 6.49
CA ARG A 143 -4.21 -19.86 7.83
C ARG A 143 -5.69 -20.17 8.01
N GLN A 144 -6.55 -19.72 7.09
CA GLN A 144 -8.00 -19.96 7.10
C GLN A 144 -8.38 -21.25 6.34
N ALA A 145 -7.39 -21.99 5.84
CA ALA A 145 -7.62 -23.27 5.16
C ALA A 145 -8.37 -24.24 6.08
N ALA A 146 -9.47 -24.81 5.60
CA ALA A 146 -10.19 -25.88 6.28
C ALA A 146 -9.39 -27.20 6.21
N PRO A 147 -9.70 -28.19 7.07
CA PRO A 147 -9.06 -29.48 6.98
C PRO A 147 -9.22 -30.11 5.59
N GLY A 148 -8.11 -30.29 4.89
CA GLY A 148 -8.06 -30.83 3.53
C GLY A 148 -7.85 -29.80 2.43
N ASP A 149 -8.05 -28.51 2.72
CA ASP A 149 -7.79 -27.43 1.76
C ASP A 149 -6.30 -27.08 1.70
N THR A 150 -5.90 -26.62 0.54
CA THR A 150 -4.57 -26.02 0.30
C THR A 150 -4.62 -24.50 0.38
N PRO A 151 -3.48 -23.79 0.54
CA PRO A 151 -3.43 -22.35 0.38
C PRO A 151 -3.99 -21.83 -0.96
N ALA A 152 -3.86 -22.63 -2.02
CA ALA A 152 -4.40 -22.31 -3.33
C ALA A 152 -5.94 -22.33 -3.34
N ASP A 153 -6.57 -23.30 -2.67
CA ASP A 153 -8.04 -23.38 -2.57
C ASP A 153 -8.60 -22.15 -1.83
N VAL A 154 -7.93 -21.71 -0.76
CA VAL A 154 -8.30 -20.46 -0.05
C VAL A 154 -8.18 -19.24 -0.97
N ALA A 155 -7.10 -19.17 -1.75
CA ALA A 155 -6.88 -18.07 -2.69
C ALA A 155 -7.95 -18.04 -3.80
N GLU A 156 -8.31 -19.19 -4.35
CA GLU A 156 -9.38 -19.32 -5.35
C GLU A 156 -10.74 -18.90 -4.78
N GLY A 157 -11.08 -19.34 -3.58
CA GLY A 157 -12.33 -18.99 -2.91
C GLY A 157 -12.43 -17.49 -2.61
N ALA A 158 -11.33 -16.88 -2.16
CA ALA A 158 -11.27 -15.43 -1.94
C ALA A 158 -11.37 -14.63 -3.26
N ALA A 159 -10.71 -15.11 -4.33
CA ALA A 159 -10.80 -14.50 -5.64
C ALA A 159 -12.22 -14.61 -6.24
N ALA A 160 -12.89 -15.77 -6.06
CA ALA A 160 -14.27 -15.93 -6.46
C ALA A 160 -15.19 -14.93 -5.75
N SER A 161 -15.02 -14.77 -4.42
CA SER A 161 -15.80 -13.80 -3.63
C SER A 161 -15.60 -12.35 -4.10
N LEU A 162 -14.38 -11.97 -4.50
CA LEU A 162 -14.12 -10.67 -5.11
C LEU A 162 -14.80 -10.55 -6.48
N GLY A 163 -14.73 -11.62 -7.30
CA GLY A 163 -15.39 -11.68 -8.60
C GLY A 163 -16.91 -11.50 -8.50
N ASP A 164 -17.55 -12.19 -7.58
CA ASP A 164 -18.98 -12.08 -7.31
C ASP A 164 -19.36 -10.65 -6.88
N TRP A 165 -18.58 -10.08 -5.98
CA TRP A 165 -18.77 -8.70 -5.55
C TRP A 165 -18.64 -7.71 -6.71
N LEU A 166 -17.62 -7.87 -7.55
CA LEU A 166 -17.40 -7.01 -8.72
C LEU A 166 -18.50 -7.19 -9.78
N ALA A 167 -19.05 -8.39 -9.96
CA ALA A 167 -20.14 -8.63 -10.90
C ALA A 167 -21.36 -7.74 -10.59
N GLU A 168 -21.62 -7.47 -9.31
CA GLU A 168 -22.72 -6.62 -8.87
C GLU A 168 -22.33 -5.13 -8.82
N HIS A 169 -21.11 -4.80 -8.44
CA HIS A 169 -20.68 -3.46 -8.03
C HIS A 169 -19.64 -2.80 -8.96
N ALA A 170 -19.21 -3.45 -10.06
CA ALA A 170 -18.23 -2.88 -10.97
C ALA A 170 -18.62 -1.50 -11.54
N HIS A 171 -19.94 -1.24 -11.67
CA HIS A 171 -20.45 0.02 -12.17
C HIS A 171 -20.16 1.23 -11.25
N GLU A 172 -19.92 1.01 -9.97
CA GLU A 172 -19.60 2.04 -8.96
C GLU A 172 -18.18 1.90 -8.37
N THR A 173 -17.46 0.81 -8.67
CA THR A 173 -16.12 0.54 -8.14
C THR A 173 -15.05 1.25 -8.96
N ALA A 174 -14.26 2.08 -8.29
CA ALA A 174 -13.11 2.77 -8.90
C ALA A 174 -11.87 1.88 -8.95
N ALA A 175 -11.58 1.16 -7.88
CA ALA A 175 -10.43 0.26 -7.79
C ALA A 175 -10.58 -0.75 -6.64
N VAL A 176 -9.80 -1.82 -6.73
CA VAL A 176 -9.50 -2.76 -5.65
C VAL A 176 -8.10 -2.43 -5.11
N ILE A 177 -7.91 -2.47 -3.80
CA ILE A 177 -6.62 -2.30 -3.15
C ILE A 177 -6.26 -3.53 -2.33
N ILE A 178 -5.05 -4.02 -2.49
CA ILE A 178 -4.55 -5.24 -1.84
C ILE A 178 -3.11 -5.09 -1.38
N GLU A 179 -2.73 -5.86 -0.37
CA GLU A 179 -1.33 -6.15 -0.03
C GLU A 179 -0.90 -7.43 -0.77
N PRO A 180 0.06 -7.38 -1.71
CA PRO A 180 0.45 -8.56 -2.45
C PRO A 180 1.23 -9.54 -1.57
N LEU A 181 0.81 -10.81 -1.55
CA LEU A 181 1.42 -11.96 -0.89
C LEU A 181 1.37 -11.96 0.65
N ILE A 182 1.48 -10.82 1.31
CA ILE A 182 1.58 -10.75 2.78
C ILE A 182 0.79 -9.55 3.30
N GLN A 183 -0.23 -9.79 4.13
CA GLN A 183 -0.91 -8.77 4.91
C GLN A 183 -0.19 -8.62 6.26
N CYS A 184 0.66 -7.60 6.34
CA CYS A 184 1.61 -7.51 7.45
C CYS A 184 0.94 -7.19 8.78
N ALA A 185 0.02 -6.24 8.83
CA ALA A 185 -0.68 -5.82 10.06
C ALA A 185 -1.67 -6.87 10.57
N ALA A 186 -2.12 -7.79 9.72
CA ALA A 186 -2.91 -8.96 10.09
C ALA A 186 -2.07 -10.11 10.69
N GLY A 187 -0.92 -9.80 11.27
CA GLY A 187 -0.01 -10.80 11.84
C GLY A 187 0.75 -11.59 10.78
N LYS A 188 1.15 -10.93 9.69
CA LYS A 188 1.86 -11.51 8.54
C LYS A 188 1.06 -12.66 7.90
N ALA A 189 -0.21 -12.43 7.64
CA ALA A 189 -1.05 -13.35 6.89
C ALA A 189 -0.50 -13.51 5.47
N MET A 190 -0.13 -14.72 5.12
CA MET A 190 0.42 -15.05 3.80
C MET A 190 -0.64 -15.71 2.94
N HIS A 191 -0.60 -15.44 1.63
CA HIS A 191 -1.50 -16.06 0.68
C HIS A 191 -0.78 -16.61 -0.55
N ASP A 192 -1.43 -17.56 -1.22
CA ASP A 192 -0.90 -18.13 -2.44
C ASP A 192 -0.85 -17.08 -3.56
N PRO A 193 0.25 -17.02 -4.36
CA PRO A 193 0.37 -16.12 -5.52
C PRO A 193 -0.75 -16.28 -6.57
N LEU A 194 -1.51 -17.37 -6.52
CA LEU A 194 -2.63 -17.61 -7.41
C LEU A 194 -3.70 -16.52 -7.27
N TYR A 195 -3.92 -16.00 -6.05
CA TYR A 195 -4.85 -14.90 -5.81
C TYR A 195 -4.59 -13.71 -6.75
N LEU A 196 -3.34 -13.28 -6.85
CA LEU A 196 -2.95 -12.16 -7.73
C LEU A 196 -3.14 -12.45 -9.22
N LYS A 197 -3.02 -13.72 -9.63
CA LYS A 197 -3.22 -14.14 -11.03
C LYS A 197 -4.70 -14.18 -11.40
N CYS A 198 -5.57 -14.49 -10.47
CA CYS A 198 -7.03 -14.49 -10.69
C CYS A 198 -7.55 -13.06 -10.87
N GLU A 199 -7.05 -12.12 -10.07
CA GLU A 199 -7.47 -10.71 -10.13
C GLU A 199 -7.10 -9.99 -11.44
N THR A 200 -6.01 -10.38 -12.08
CA THR A 200 -5.60 -9.78 -13.37
C THR A 200 -6.48 -10.18 -14.55
N ARG A 201 -7.45 -11.07 -14.35
CA ARG A 201 -8.36 -11.57 -15.39
C ARG A 201 -9.80 -11.08 -15.23
N ALA A 202 -10.12 -10.42 -14.14
CA ALA A 202 -11.43 -9.83 -13.84
C ALA A 202 -11.47 -8.33 -14.22
#